data_21ca7010b3d1f699bc4b31a6a3812c69
#
_entry.id   21ca7010b3d1f699bc4b31a6a3812c69
#
_cell.length_a   1.000
_cell.length_b   1.000
_cell.length_c   1.000
_cell.angle_alpha   90.00
_cell.angle_beta   90.00
_cell.angle_gamma   90.00
#
_symmetry.space_group_name_H-M   'P 1'
#
loop_
_entity.id
_entity.type
_entity.pdbx_description
1 polymer ?
#
loop_
_entity_poly.entity_id
_entity_poly.type
_entity_poly.pdbx_seq_one_letter_code
_entity_poly.pdbx_strand_id
1 'polypeptide(L)'
;MLKLFFYTLLVFFQSPIIQDISKDDVLDLLEDKSIDIIDLRTDEEFSKGSIKYSYNIDFQKREFIDNLNLLDKKKAYIIYCKSGNRSEKASLIMKSLGFKVIYHYKKGYQDWIGD
;
A
#
# COMPACT_ATOMS: atom_id res chain seq x y z
N MET A 1 37.73 6.13 -8.25
CA MET A 1 37.45 6.01 -6.81
C MET A 1 36.31 6.89 -6.33
N LEU A 2 36.28 8.15 -6.66
CA LEU A 2 35.19 9.06 -6.32
C LEU A 2 33.81 8.59 -6.80
N LYS A 3 33.73 8.00 -8.00
CA LYS A 3 32.48 7.48 -8.57
C LYS A 3 31.90 6.29 -7.78
N LEU A 4 32.77 5.40 -7.29
CA LEU A 4 32.35 4.25 -6.48
C LEU A 4 31.85 4.67 -5.10
N PHE A 5 32.51 5.66 -4.50
CA PHE A 5 32.08 6.21 -3.22
C PHE A 5 30.71 6.88 -3.30
N PHE A 6 30.48 7.65 -4.37
CA PHE A 6 29.20 8.29 -4.65
C PHE A 6 28.09 7.28 -4.86
N TYR A 7 28.35 6.21 -5.57
CA TYR A 7 27.38 5.17 -5.85
C TYR A 7 26.98 4.43 -4.56
N THR A 8 27.93 4.14 -3.70
CA THR A 8 27.67 3.50 -2.42
C THR A 8 26.85 4.40 -1.50
N LEU A 9 27.09 5.70 -1.50
CA LEU A 9 26.34 6.66 -0.70
C LEU A 9 24.88 6.76 -1.16
N LEU A 10 24.61 6.72 -2.47
CA LEU A 10 23.27 6.78 -3.02
C LEU A 10 22.40 5.58 -2.59
N VAL A 11 23.00 4.42 -2.42
CA VAL A 11 22.27 3.23 -1.97
C VAL A 11 21.73 3.39 -0.55
N PHE A 12 22.42 4.12 0.32
CA PHE A 12 22.00 4.38 1.70
C PHE A 12 20.82 5.35 1.82
N PHE A 13 20.52 6.12 0.77
CA PHE A 13 19.44 7.11 0.77
C PHE A 13 18.19 6.66 0.01
N GLN A 14 18.08 5.38 -0.33
CA GLN A 14 16.86 4.86 -0.94
C GLN A 14 15.72 4.87 0.06
N SER A 15 14.55 5.32 -0.39
CA SER A 15 13.34 5.27 0.42
C SER A 15 12.99 3.83 0.77
N PRO A 16 12.45 3.58 1.99
CA PRO A 16 11.99 2.25 2.33
C PRO A 16 10.85 1.82 1.38
N ILE A 17 10.76 0.50 1.12
CA ILE A 17 9.72 -0.07 0.27
C ILE A 17 8.33 0.18 0.89
N ILE A 18 8.21 -0.02 2.21
CA ILE A 18 6.97 0.22 2.95
C ILE A 18 7.11 1.54 3.71
N GLN A 19 6.17 2.45 3.48
CA GLN A 19 6.12 3.74 4.16
C GLN A 19 4.75 3.90 4.81
N ASP A 20 4.73 4.13 6.12
CA ASP A 20 3.50 4.48 6.82
C ASP A 20 3.09 5.90 6.44
N ILE A 21 1.83 6.08 6.10
CA ILE A 21 1.29 7.38 5.70
C ILE A 21 0.05 7.74 6.50
N SER A 22 -0.21 9.03 6.60
CA SER A 22 -1.37 9.61 7.29
C SER A 22 -2.56 9.78 6.34
N LYS A 23 -3.71 10.13 6.91
CA LYS A 23 -4.89 10.51 6.13
C LYS A 23 -4.60 11.68 5.18
N ASP A 24 -3.87 12.69 5.66
CA ASP A 24 -3.49 13.84 4.83
C ASP A 24 -2.62 13.41 3.66
N ASP A 25 -1.71 12.49 3.88
CA ASP A 25 -0.89 11.93 2.79
C ASP A 25 -1.75 11.20 1.77
N VAL A 26 -2.75 10.43 2.21
CA VAL A 26 -3.68 9.76 1.30
C VAL A 26 -4.41 10.79 0.44
N LEU A 27 -4.92 11.86 1.07
CA LEU A 27 -5.63 12.93 0.36
C LEU A 27 -4.74 13.58 -0.71
N ASP A 28 -3.47 13.81 -0.41
CA ASP A 28 -2.53 14.37 -1.36
C ASP A 28 -2.25 13.41 -2.52
N LEU A 29 -2.14 12.11 -2.23
CA LEU A 29 -1.81 11.09 -3.24
C LEU A 29 -3.01 10.69 -4.11
N LEU A 30 -4.25 10.97 -3.68
CA LEU A 30 -5.45 10.62 -4.45
C LEU A 30 -5.49 11.22 -5.85
N GLU A 31 -4.85 12.36 -6.03
CA GLU A 31 -4.82 13.05 -7.32
C GLU A 31 -3.79 12.44 -8.30
N ASP A 32 -2.87 11.61 -7.80
CA ASP A 32 -1.86 10.96 -8.62
C ASP A 32 -2.42 9.65 -9.20
N LYS A 33 -2.75 9.67 -10.49
CA LYS A 33 -3.33 8.52 -11.19
C LYS A 33 -2.35 7.38 -11.42
N SER A 34 -1.06 7.59 -11.16
CA SER A 34 -0.05 6.52 -11.22
C SER A 34 -0.05 5.64 -9.98
N ILE A 35 -0.78 6.02 -8.94
CA ILE A 35 -0.87 5.30 -7.66
C ILE A 35 -2.26 4.70 -7.53
N ASP A 36 -2.33 3.39 -7.32
CA ASP A 36 -3.59 2.71 -7.05
C ASP A 36 -3.81 2.57 -5.55
N ILE A 37 -5.06 2.48 -5.15
CA ILE A 37 -5.46 2.30 -3.76
C ILE A 37 -6.17 0.97 -3.62
N ILE A 38 -5.66 0.13 -2.73
CA ILE A 38 -6.19 -1.21 -2.50
C ILE A 38 -6.82 -1.28 -1.11
N ASP A 39 -8.11 -1.61 -1.08
CA ASP A 39 -8.83 -1.94 0.14
C ASP A 39 -8.68 -3.43 0.41
N LEU A 40 -8.03 -3.76 1.52
CA LEU A 40 -7.73 -5.16 1.88
C LEU A 40 -8.79 -5.78 2.80
N ARG A 41 -9.88 -5.04 3.06
CA ARG A 41 -10.98 -5.54 3.90
C ARG A 41 -11.79 -6.59 3.14
N THR A 42 -12.75 -7.19 3.82
CA THR A 42 -13.65 -8.16 3.20
C THR A 42 -14.53 -7.48 2.14
N ASP A 43 -15.05 -8.27 1.21
CA ASP A 43 -16.00 -7.79 0.21
C ASP A 43 -17.20 -7.11 0.85
N GLU A 44 -17.69 -7.67 1.96
CA GLU A 44 -18.83 -7.11 2.70
C GLU A 44 -18.50 -5.74 3.28
N GLU A 45 -17.35 -5.60 3.93
CA GLU A 45 -16.90 -4.31 4.45
C GLU A 45 -16.77 -3.28 3.33
N PHE A 46 -16.15 -3.66 2.22
CA PHE A 46 -15.96 -2.79 1.06
C PHE A 46 -17.29 -2.34 0.46
N SER A 47 -18.27 -3.22 0.39
CA SER A 47 -19.59 -2.90 -0.19
C SER A 47 -20.35 -1.83 0.60
N LYS A 48 -20.03 -1.67 1.86
CA LYS A 48 -20.67 -0.68 2.75
C LYS A 48 -20.02 0.70 2.71
N GLY A 49 -18.93 0.84 1.98
CA GLY A 49 -18.19 2.09 1.84
C GLY A 49 -16.70 1.84 1.76
N SER A 50 -15.98 2.72 1.07
CA SER A 50 -14.54 2.59 0.85
C SER A 50 -13.94 3.97 0.54
N ILE A 51 -12.63 4.05 0.55
CA ILE A 51 -11.92 5.24 0.11
C ILE A 51 -12.14 5.40 -1.39
N LYS A 52 -12.37 6.63 -1.83
CA LYS A 52 -12.57 6.96 -3.24
C LYS A 52 -11.43 6.40 -4.09
N TYR A 53 -11.79 5.82 -5.23
CA TYR A 53 -10.88 5.19 -6.19
C TYR A 53 -10.25 3.88 -5.74
N SER A 54 -10.51 3.41 -4.51
CA SER A 54 -9.98 2.12 -4.10
C SER A 54 -10.70 0.96 -4.80
N TYR A 55 -9.97 -0.13 -5.00
CA TYR A 55 -10.58 -1.40 -5.38
C TYR A 55 -10.23 -2.45 -4.34
N ASN A 56 -11.04 -3.48 -4.29
CA ASN A 56 -10.97 -4.47 -3.21
C ASN A 56 -10.13 -5.68 -3.60
N ILE A 57 -9.16 -6.00 -2.78
CA ILE A 57 -8.48 -7.30 -2.78
C ILE A 57 -8.56 -7.82 -1.36
N ASP A 58 -9.53 -8.70 -1.11
CA ASP A 58 -9.82 -9.22 0.22
C ASP A 58 -8.65 -10.06 0.74
N PHE A 59 -8.01 -9.59 1.82
CA PHE A 59 -6.87 -10.26 2.43
C PHE A 59 -7.20 -11.67 2.94
N GLN A 60 -8.46 -11.91 3.30
CA GLN A 60 -8.88 -13.19 3.90
C GLN A 60 -9.27 -14.24 2.86
N LYS A 61 -9.31 -13.87 1.59
CA LYS A 61 -9.63 -14.82 0.54
C LYS A 61 -8.45 -15.73 0.20
N ARG A 62 -8.77 -16.94 -0.19
CA ARG A 62 -7.81 -17.94 -0.65
C ARG A 62 -6.98 -17.44 -1.83
N GLU A 63 -7.57 -16.65 -2.71
CA GLU A 63 -6.96 -16.12 -3.93
C GLU A 63 -6.13 -14.86 -3.70
N PHE A 64 -5.94 -14.42 -2.45
CA PHE A 64 -5.30 -13.16 -2.14
C PHE A 64 -3.93 -13.00 -2.81
N ILE A 65 -3.05 -14.00 -2.65
CA ILE A 65 -1.70 -13.95 -3.23
C ILE A 65 -1.75 -13.99 -4.76
N ASP A 66 -2.62 -14.81 -5.32
CA ASP A 66 -2.78 -14.89 -6.78
C ASP A 66 -3.25 -13.54 -7.35
N ASN A 67 -4.18 -12.89 -6.65
CA ASN A 67 -4.67 -11.57 -7.06
C ASN A 67 -3.56 -10.51 -6.99
N LEU A 68 -2.73 -10.53 -5.94
CA LEU A 68 -1.58 -9.63 -5.86
C LEU A 68 -0.60 -9.85 -7.02
N ASN A 69 -0.37 -11.10 -7.40
CA ASN A 69 0.57 -11.41 -8.48
C ASN A 69 0.09 -10.96 -9.86
N LEU A 70 -1.20 -10.62 -10.02
CA LEU A 70 -1.73 -10.03 -11.24
C LEU A 70 -1.42 -8.55 -11.39
N LEU A 71 -0.99 -7.90 -10.33
CA LEU A 71 -0.72 -6.46 -10.32
C LEU A 71 0.66 -6.13 -10.89
N ASP A 72 0.79 -4.92 -11.42
CA ASP A 72 2.09 -4.37 -11.82
C ASP A 72 2.90 -4.01 -10.56
N LYS A 73 3.94 -4.78 -10.29
CA LYS A 73 4.78 -4.63 -9.10
C LYS A 73 5.71 -3.41 -9.13
N LYS A 74 5.85 -2.78 -10.28
CA LYS A 74 6.63 -1.53 -10.44
C LYS A 74 5.82 -0.30 -10.05
N LYS A 75 4.50 -0.43 -10.01
CA LYS A 75 3.59 0.65 -9.65
C LYS A 75 3.57 0.84 -8.14
N ALA A 76 3.29 2.06 -7.69
CA ALA A 76 3.10 2.36 -6.28
C ALA A 76 1.64 2.09 -5.86
N TYR A 77 1.46 1.60 -4.66
CA TYR A 77 0.14 1.28 -4.12
C TYR A 77 -0.03 1.87 -2.73
N ILE A 78 -1.18 2.48 -2.49
CA ILE A 78 -1.68 2.73 -1.15
C ILE A 78 -2.48 1.51 -0.74
N ILE A 79 -2.21 0.96 0.44
CA ILE A 79 -2.99 -0.16 0.99
C ILE A 79 -3.57 0.22 2.35
N TYR A 80 -4.74 -0.28 2.64
CA TYR A 80 -5.38 -0.10 3.93
C TYR A 80 -6.34 -1.24 4.27
N CYS A 81 -6.63 -1.39 5.55
CA CYS A 81 -7.72 -2.23 6.02
C CYS A 81 -8.58 -1.42 7.00
N LYS A 82 -9.20 -2.04 7.98
CA LYS A 82 -10.02 -1.30 8.95
C LYS A 82 -9.16 -0.51 9.95
N SER A 83 -8.16 -1.17 10.56
CA SER A 83 -7.37 -0.63 11.68
C SER A 83 -5.89 -0.98 11.62
N GLY A 84 -5.40 -1.47 10.50
CA GLY A 84 -3.98 -1.70 10.26
C GLY A 84 -3.47 -3.13 10.38
N ASN A 85 -4.20 -4.04 11.02
CA ASN A 85 -3.70 -5.41 11.27
C ASN A 85 -3.51 -6.22 9.99
N ARG A 86 -4.55 -6.30 9.16
CA ARG A 86 -4.51 -7.04 7.90
C ARG A 86 -3.55 -6.38 6.92
N SER A 87 -3.57 -5.05 6.84
CA SER A 87 -2.73 -4.31 5.92
C SER A 87 -1.25 -4.38 6.30
N GLU A 88 -0.92 -4.45 7.58
CA GLU A 88 0.47 -4.64 8.01
C GLU A 88 1.01 -5.98 7.50
N LYS A 89 0.24 -7.06 7.70
CA LYS A 89 0.62 -8.39 7.18
C LYS A 89 0.70 -8.40 5.66
N ALA A 90 -0.26 -7.77 5.00
CA ALA A 90 -0.28 -7.67 3.54
C ALA A 90 0.93 -6.90 3.01
N SER A 91 1.35 -5.84 3.68
CA SER A 91 2.52 -5.05 3.26
C SER A 91 3.79 -5.89 3.23
N LEU A 92 3.98 -6.75 4.23
CA LEU A 92 5.14 -7.66 4.29
C LEU A 92 5.08 -8.71 3.19
N ILE A 93 3.90 -9.25 2.92
CA ILE A 93 3.70 -10.20 1.82
C ILE A 93 4.01 -9.52 0.48
N MET A 94 3.47 -8.33 0.24
CA MET A 94 3.71 -7.58 -0.99
C MET A 94 5.19 -7.27 -1.19
N LYS A 95 5.88 -6.86 -0.12
CA LYS A 95 7.33 -6.66 -0.18
C LYS A 95 8.05 -7.94 -0.61
N SER A 96 7.70 -9.08 -0.02
CA SER A 96 8.31 -10.37 -0.37
C SER A 96 8.03 -10.80 -1.81
N LEU A 97 6.89 -10.37 -2.37
CA LEU A 97 6.51 -10.65 -3.75
C LEU A 97 7.19 -9.74 -4.78
N GLY A 98 7.93 -8.74 -4.33
CA GLY A 98 8.68 -7.85 -5.21
C GLY A 98 8.04 -6.51 -5.53
N PHE A 99 7.01 -6.11 -4.80
CA PHE A 99 6.43 -4.77 -4.95
C PHE A 99 7.45 -3.72 -4.55
N LYS A 100 7.56 -2.64 -5.29
CA LYS A 100 8.64 -1.65 -5.16
C LYS A 100 8.29 -0.50 -4.21
N VAL A 101 7.03 -0.06 -4.18
CA VAL A 101 6.58 1.06 -3.36
C VAL A 101 5.22 0.74 -2.78
N ILE A 102 5.14 0.71 -1.45
CA ILE A 102 3.92 0.43 -0.71
C ILE A 102 3.71 1.56 0.30
N TYR A 103 2.62 2.31 0.13
CA TYR A 103 2.19 3.31 1.10
C TYR A 103 1.15 2.68 2.00
N HIS A 104 1.49 2.49 3.26
CA HIS A 104 0.63 1.83 4.23
C HIS A 104 -0.16 2.86 5.03
N TYR A 105 -1.44 3.01 4.72
CA TYR A 105 -2.35 3.82 5.52
C TYR A 105 -2.78 3.02 6.75
N LYS A 106 -1.92 3.05 7.76
CA LYS A 106 -1.98 2.17 8.93
C LYS A 106 -3.24 2.39 9.78
N LYS A 107 -3.67 3.63 9.95
CA LYS A 107 -4.88 3.92 10.74
C LYS A 107 -6.15 3.39 10.09
N GLY A 108 -6.15 3.24 8.78
CA GLY A 108 -7.16 2.52 8.05
C GLY A 108 -8.51 3.21 7.93
N TYR A 109 -9.49 2.44 7.50
CA TYR A 109 -10.81 2.96 7.17
C TYR A 109 -11.53 3.58 8.37
N GLN A 110 -11.33 3.04 9.58
CA GLN A 110 -11.93 3.63 10.79
C GLN A 110 -11.46 5.07 11.02
N ASP A 111 -10.20 5.38 10.72
CA ASP A 111 -9.67 6.74 10.79
C ASP A 111 -10.20 7.60 9.65
N TRP A 112 -10.35 7.01 8.46
CA TRP A 112 -10.85 7.70 7.28
C TRP A 112 -12.25 8.27 7.47
N ILE A 113 -13.17 7.46 8.01
CA ILE A 113 -14.56 7.84 8.25
C ILE A 113 -14.78 8.44 9.62
N GLY A 114 -13.85 8.22 10.52
CA GLY A 114 -13.95 8.69 11.89
C GLY A 114 -13.47 10.10 12.05
N ASP A 115 -13.30 10.46 13.20
CA ASP A 115 -13.03 11.81 13.62
C ASP A 115 -11.58 12.04 13.95
#